data_d6210d47b390099abefc5d2b4f9da36a
#
_entry.id   d6210d47b390099abefc5d2b4f9da36a
#
_cell.length_a   1.000
_cell.length_b   1.000
_cell.length_c   1.000
_cell.angle_alpha   90.00
_cell.angle_beta   90.00
_cell.angle_gamma   90.00
#
_symmetry.space_group_name_H-M   'P 1'
#
loop_
_entity.id
_entity.type
_entity.pdbx_description
1 polymer ?
#
loop_
_entity_poly.entity_id
_entity_poly.type
_entity_poly.pdbx_seq_one_letter_code
_entity_poly.pdbx_strand_id
1 'polypeptide(L)'
;MCHLTPAVLSLQQAIPNSCPAKALAPSQRLALGLQTLAGTQTVTRLADEFDVSRKFVYQQAATAQAALEEAFTAPAHAEDEVLFYLPVTKTWLRQAALGLILICHSSYRGVVEFYRDLLDVRLQVGTVHNIVRAAVDKARPYNLGQNLAPVDIAGLDEIFQNGQPVLVGADVASTYCFLLSRDDQRDADTWAIRLLELQERGFAPRATVADFAAGIRAGQKLAMPQVPCRGDVFHALHDVTPVVSYLENRAYDTIAAHQQLERKKAKLQRQARRDQVGQVQALARKAFLAAQAQAKAIALADEVALLVRWLRDDIFAVSGLPYADRCALFDFILRELQAREPLCPHRLGPVCTLLKNHRDQLLAFADQLDDDLTNLAADFQVPVTSVRQLLDVQALDERQPRRWQREATLRQQLGRRFFCLQKAVHDLAAHVVRASSVIENLNSRLRNYFFLRRQLGSDYLVLLQFFLNHRRFLRSEHAQRVDKSPAELLTGNTHPHWLEMLGYRRFSQN
;
A
#
# COMPACT_ATOMS: atom_id res chain seq x y z
N MET A 1 85.37 -5.66 -35.34
CA MET A 1 85.11 -6.74 -36.32
C MET A 1 83.93 -7.50 -35.86
N CYS A 2 82.87 -7.45 -36.59
CA CYS A 2 81.85 -8.42 -36.86
C CYS A 2 80.57 -7.72 -37.31
N HIS A 3 80.26 -8.01 -38.53
CA HIS A 3 79.13 -7.49 -39.26
C HIS A 3 77.80 -8.03 -38.72
N LEU A 4 76.79 -7.17 -38.57
CA LEU A 4 75.43 -7.56 -38.40
C LEU A 4 74.60 -7.00 -39.55
N THR A 5 74.10 -7.85 -40.38
CA THR A 5 73.17 -7.61 -41.48
C THR A 5 71.75 -7.34 -40.94
N PRO A 6 71.00 -6.38 -41.43
CA PRO A 6 69.61 -6.18 -41.00
C PRO A 6 68.69 -7.11 -41.76
N ALA A 7 67.90 -7.89 -40.99
CA ALA A 7 66.80 -8.70 -41.50
C ALA A 7 65.60 -7.77 -41.86
N VAL A 8 65.22 -7.78 -43.13
CA VAL A 8 64.02 -7.17 -43.64
C VAL A 8 62.78 -7.99 -43.21
N LEU A 9 62.04 -7.50 -42.25
CA LEU A 9 60.72 -8.02 -41.92
C LEU A 9 59.70 -7.45 -42.90
N SER A 10 59.27 -8.29 -43.82
CA SER A 10 58.10 -8.03 -44.69
C SER A 10 56.82 -8.11 -43.86
N LEU A 11 56.24 -6.96 -43.56
CA LEU A 11 54.87 -6.84 -43.06
C LEU A 11 53.90 -7.23 -44.18
N GLN A 12 53.44 -8.45 -44.21
CA GLN A 12 52.22 -8.84 -44.92
C GLN A 12 51.05 -8.22 -44.17
N GLN A 13 50.49 -7.12 -44.65
CA GLN A 13 49.21 -6.61 -44.26
C GLN A 13 48.12 -7.63 -44.62
N ALA A 14 47.53 -8.26 -43.63
CA ALA A 14 46.34 -9.05 -43.77
C ALA A 14 45.18 -8.08 -44.17
N ILE A 15 44.78 -8.16 -45.43
CA ILE A 15 43.55 -7.49 -45.91
C ILE A 15 42.36 -8.15 -45.20
N PRO A 16 41.56 -7.40 -44.43
CA PRO A 16 40.36 -8.01 -43.86
C PRO A 16 39.39 -8.31 -45.00
N ASN A 17 39.03 -9.58 -45.20
CA ASN A 17 37.96 -10.02 -46.06
C ASN A 17 36.63 -9.50 -45.54
N SER A 18 36.37 -8.19 -45.65
CA SER A 18 35.06 -7.61 -45.41
C SER A 18 34.22 -7.81 -46.64
N CYS A 19 33.20 -8.64 -46.58
CA CYS A 19 32.21 -8.81 -47.64
C CYS A 19 31.67 -7.42 -48.05
N PRO A 20 31.91 -6.95 -49.31
CA PRO A 20 31.52 -5.58 -49.72
C PRO A 20 30.05 -5.26 -49.46
N ALA A 21 29.18 -6.24 -49.52
CA ALA A 21 27.76 -6.11 -49.15
C ALA A 21 27.52 -5.68 -47.70
N LYS A 22 28.42 -6.00 -46.76
CA LYS A 22 28.33 -5.55 -45.33
C LYS A 22 28.78 -4.11 -45.16
N ALA A 23 29.64 -3.60 -46.00
CA ALA A 23 30.18 -2.29 -45.94
C ALA A 23 29.23 -1.20 -46.49
N LEU A 24 28.20 -1.57 -47.27
CA LEU A 24 27.23 -0.62 -47.83
C LEU A 24 26.37 0.04 -46.73
N ALA A 25 26.35 1.36 -46.75
CA ALA A 25 25.53 2.18 -45.88
C ALA A 25 24.01 1.90 -46.13
N PRO A 26 23.13 2.07 -45.15
CA PRO A 26 21.69 1.90 -45.34
C PRO A 26 21.10 2.71 -46.52
N SER A 27 21.55 3.92 -46.71
CA SER A 27 21.17 4.79 -47.85
C SER A 27 21.57 4.21 -49.21
N GLN A 28 22.73 3.59 -49.29
CA GLN A 28 23.21 2.94 -50.51
C GLN A 28 22.43 1.69 -50.83
N ARG A 29 22.06 0.90 -49.81
CA ARG A 29 21.19 -0.30 -49.96
C ARG A 29 19.79 0.07 -50.40
N LEU A 30 19.25 1.20 -49.85
CA LEU A 30 17.96 1.74 -50.26
C LEU A 30 18.01 2.19 -51.75
N ALA A 31 19.04 2.95 -52.15
CA ALA A 31 19.24 3.40 -53.53
C ALA A 31 19.36 2.23 -54.50
N LEU A 32 20.13 1.20 -54.13
CA LEU A 32 20.29 -0.01 -54.91
C LEU A 32 18.94 -0.75 -55.12
N GLY A 33 18.14 -0.89 -54.03
CA GLY A 33 16.79 -1.50 -54.08
C GLY A 33 15.87 -0.71 -55.00
N LEU A 34 15.77 0.61 -54.86
CA LEU A 34 14.92 1.50 -55.63
C LEU A 34 15.32 1.54 -57.12
N GLN A 35 16.60 1.61 -57.46
CA GLN A 35 17.08 1.59 -58.83
C GLN A 35 16.79 0.26 -59.53
N THR A 36 16.87 -0.84 -58.77
CA THR A 36 16.54 -2.15 -59.28
C THR A 36 15.02 -2.28 -59.59
N LEU A 37 14.17 -1.78 -58.68
CA LEU A 37 12.71 -1.78 -58.88
C LEU A 37 12.27 -0.85 -60.02
N ALA A 38 12.93 0.31 -60.15
CA ALA A 38 12.67 1.27 -61.21
C ALA A 38 13.14 0.78 -62.61
N GLY A 39 13.93 -0.28 -62.66
CA GLY A 39 14.43 -0.85 -63.92
C GLY A 39 15.35 0.09 -64.72
N THR A 40 15.91 1.11 -64.08
CA THR A 40 16.74 2.15 -64.72
C THR A 40 18.08 1.61 -65.20
N GLN A 41 18.55 0.53 -64.62
CA GLN A 41 19.80 -0.16 -64.94
C GLN A 41 19.62 -1.67 -64.84
N THR A 42 20.46 -2.43 -65.57
CA THR A 42 20.46 -3.88 -65.46
C THR A 42 21.05 -4.34 -64.11
N VAL A 43 20.50 -5.43 -63.54
CA VAL A 43 20.99 -6.00 -62.26
C VAL A 43 22.50 -6.28 -62.31
N THR A 44 23.03 -6.70 -63.47
CA THR A 44 24.44 -6.94 -63.64
C THR A 44 25.27 -5.65 -63.49
N ARG A 45 24.83 -4.57 -64.09
CA ARG A 45 25.53 -3.26 -64.02
C ARG A 45 25.46 -2.71 -62.57
N LEU A 46 24.32 -2.83 -61.90
CA LEU A 46 24.20 -2.43 -60.52
C LEU A 46 25.06 -3.29 -59.58
N ALA A 47 25.17 -4.58 -59.85
CA ALA A 47 26.05 -5.47 -59.08
C ALA A 47 27.54 -5.08 -59.19
N ASP A 48 27.96 -4.72 -60.44
CA ASP A 48 29.32 -4.28 -60.74
C ASP A 48 29.60 -2.89 -60.13
N GLU A 49 28.66 -1.92 -60.21
CA GLU A 49 28.78 -0.58 -59.68
C GLU A 49 28.94 -0.53 -58.16
N PHE A 50 28.19 -1.39 -57.45
CA PHE A 50 28.22 -1.45 -55.99
C PHE A 50 29.15 -2.52 -55.45
N ASP A 51 29.90 -3.23 -56.31
CA ASP A 51 30.79 -4.35 -55.95
C ASP A 51 30.08 -5.41 -55.09
N VAL A 52 28.87 -5.83 -55.49
CA VAL A 52 28.04 -6.82 -54.77
C VAL A 52 27.55 -7.92 -55.70
N SER A 53 27.14 -9.03 -55.11
CA SER A 53 26.56 -10.12 -55.88
C SER A 53 25.17 -9.75 -56.43
N ARG A 54 24.82 -10.25 -57.63
CA ARG A 54 23.46 -10.12 -58.21
C ARG A 54 22.37 -10.63 -57.22
N LYS A 55 22.66 -11.68 -56.45
CA LYS A 55 21.77 -12.17 -55.40
C LYS A 55 21.47 -11.10 -54.34
N PHE A 56 22.50 -10.35 -53.95
CA PHE A 56 22.34 -9.24 -52.99
C PHE A 56 21.48 -8.11 -53.55
N VAL A 57 21.67 -7.75 -54.85
CA VAL A 57 20.82 -6.76 -55.53
C VAL A 57 19.34 -7.16 -55.48
N TYR A 58 19.04 -8.41 -55.86
CA TYR A 58 17.66 -8.94 -55.76
C TYR A 58 17.12 -8.93 -54.32
N GLN A 59 17.94 -9.21 -53.34
CA GLN A 59 17.52 -9.13 -51.92
C GLN A 59 17.16 -7.69 -51.50
N GLN A 60 17.94 -6.69 -51.95
CA GLN A 60 17.63 -5.29 -51.66
C GLN A 60 16.36 -4.84 -52.41
N ALA A 61 16.17 -5.27 -53.65
CA ALA A 61 14.94 -5.00 -54.39
C ALA A 61 13.71 -5.62 -53.70
N ALA A 62 13.78 -6.87 -53.26
CA ALA A 62 12.70 -7.53 -52.54
C ALA A 62 12.38 -6.84 -51.21
N THR A 63 13.41 -6.38 -50.49
CA THR A 63 13.22 -5.61 -49.24
C THR A 63 12.54 -4.27 -49.51
N ALA A 64 12.97 -3.54 -50.56
CA ALA A 64 12.37 -2.26 -50.94
C ALA A 64 10.92 -2.45 -51.43
N GLN A 65 10.66 -3.48 -52.21
CA GLN A 65 9.31 -3.82 -52.66
C GLN A 65 8.37 -4.14 -51.52
N ALA A 66 8.77 -5.00 -50.58
CA ALA A 66 7.97 -5.35 -49.40
C ALA A 66 7.65 -4.11 -48.55
N ALA A 67 8.63 -3.22 -48.36
CA ALA A 67 8.41 -1.97 -47.60
C ALA A 67 7.44 -1.02 -48.33
N LEU A 68 7.50 -0.96 -49.65
CA LEU A 68 6.55 -0.17 -50.46
C LEU A 68 5.15 -0.76 -50.39
N GLU A 69 5.01 -2.08 -50.57
CA GLU A 69 3.73 -2.75 -50.45
C GLU A 69 3.09 -2.55 -49.05
N GLU A 70 3.88 -2.65 -48.00
CA GLU A 70 3.43 -2.37 -46.63
C GLU A 70 2.96 -0.91 -46.49
N ALA A 71 3.72 0.06 -47.04
CA ALA A 71 3.40 1.49 -46.93
C ALA A 71 2.13 1.89 -47.68
N PHE A 72 1.78 1.16 -48.78
CA PHE A 72 0.59 1.42 -49.57
C PHE A 72 -0.59 0.49 -49.27
N THR A 73 -0.42 -0.48 -48.35
CA THR A 73 -1.53 -1.30 -47.85
C THR A 73 -2.37 -0.46 -46.92
N ALA A 74 -3.58 -0.10 -47.35
CA ALA A 74 -4.51 0.60 -46.47
C ALA A 74 -4.87 -0.27 -45.24
N PRO A 75 -4.85 0.25 -44.02
CA PRO A 75 -5.29 -0.52 -42.85
C PRO A 75 -6.75 -0.96 -43.05
N ALA A 76 -7.01 -2.23 -42.96
CA ALA A 76 -8.30 -2.82 -43.29
C ALA A 76 -9.43 -2.39 -42.33
N HIS A 77 -9.09 -1.92 -41.08
CA HIS A 77 -10.04 -1.39 -40.09
C HIS A 77 -9.32 -0.37 -39.18
N ALA A 78 -10.06 0.64 -38.71
CA ALA A 78 -9.53 1.63 -37.77
C ALA A 78 -9.02 1.04 -36.41
N GLU A 79 -9.48 -0.18 -36.07
CA GLU A 79 -9.03 -0.91 -34.88
C GLU A 79 -7.65 -1.57 -35.08
N ASP A 80 -7.21 -1.79 -36.33
CA ASP A 80 -5.90 -2.37 -36.68
C ASP A 80 -4.84 -1.29 -36.99
N GLU A 81 -5.15 0.00 -36.75
CA GLU A 81 -4.20 1.09 -36.95
C GLU A 81 -3.04 0.97 -35.98
N VAL A 82 -1.82 0.94 -36.50
CA VAL A 82 -0.62 0.88 -35.65
C VAL A 82 -0.41 2.24 -34.97
N LEU A 83 -0.63 2.29 -33.66
CA LEU A 83 -0.47 3.50 -32.86
C LEU A 83 1.01 3.91 -32.72
N PHE A 84 1.90 2.94 -32.59
CA PHE A 84 3.35 3.15 -32.52
C PHE A 84 4.12 1.83 -32.71
N TYR A 85 5.38 1.93 -33.07
CA TYR A 85 6.30 0.79 -33.14
C TYR A 85 7.13 0.69 -31.87
N LEU A 86 7.07 -0.45 -31.17
CA LEU A 86 7.85 -0.73 -29.98
C LEU A 86 9.07 -1.60 -30.34
N PRO A 87 10.31 -1.13 -30.12
CA PRO A 87 11.49 -1.96 -30.34
C PRO A 87 11.62 -3.01 -29.24
N VAL A 88 11.28 -4.25 -29.55
CA VAL A 88 11.40 -5.39 -28.61
C VAL A 88 12.86 -5.84 -28.55
N THR A 89 13.60 -5.31 -27.59
CA THR A 89 15.00 -5.67 -27.32
C THR A 89 15.10 -6.61 -26.11
N LYS A 90 16.27 -7.26 -25.93
CA LYS A 90 16.54 -8.05 -24.70
C LYS A 90 16.39 -7.19 -23.43
N THR A 91 16.74 -5.91 -23.48
CA THR A 91 16.57 -4.98 -22.37
C THR A 91 15.10 -4.69 -22.11
N TRP A 92 14.31 -4.44 -23.17
CA TRP A 92 12.87 -4.23 -23.03
C TRP A 92 12.17 -5.47 -22.46
N LEU A 93 12.53 -6.67 -22.91
CA LEU A 93 11.98 -7.92 -22.34
C LEU A 93 12.25 -8.03 -20.83
N ARG A 94 13.46 -7.64 -20.37
CA ARG A 94 13.76 -7.61 -18.92
C ARG A 94 12.90 -6.58 -18.17
N GLN A 95 12.70 -5.40 -18.74
CA GLN A 95 11.81 -4.36 -18.17
C GLN A 95 10.36 -4.86 -18.09
N ALA A 96 9.85 -5.44 -19.16
CA ALA A 96 8.50 -5.97 -19.22
C ALA A 96 8.30 -7.12 -18.22
N ALA A 97 9.30 -8.00 -18.06
CA ALA A 97 9.27 -9.04 -17.02
C ALA A 97 9.14 -8.45 -15.61
N LEU A 98 9.93 -7.42 -15.27
CA LEU A 98 9.84 -6.73 -13.99
C LEU A 98 8.49 -6.01 -13.82
N GLY A 99 7.98 -5.37 -14.87
CA GLY A 99 6.67 -4.73 -14.87
C GLY A 99 5.55 -5.74 -14.61
N LEU A 100 5.54 -6.86 -15.32
CA LEU A 100 4.56 -7.95 -15.11
C LEU A 100 4.61 -8.49 -13.68
N ILE A 101 5.81 -8.63 -13.11
CA ILE A 101 6.01 -9.16 -11.75
C ILE A 101 5.57 -8.16 -10.68
N LEU A 102 5.97 -6.90 -10.79
CA LEU A 102 5.81 -5.89 -9.73
C LEU A 102 4.52 -5.08 -9.88
N ILE A 103 4.07 -4.81 -11.09
CA ILE A 103 2.85 -4.03 -11.36
C ILE A 103 1.64 -4.95 -11.47
N CYS A 104 1.76 -6.03 -12.27
CA CYS A 104 0.66 -6.94 -12.59
C CYS A 104 0.61 -8.16 -11.65
N HIS A 105 1.53 -8.28 -10.70
CA HIS A 105 1.63 -9.38 -9.72
C HIS A 105 1.80 -10.78 -10.36
N SER A 106 2.26 -10.84 -11.62
CA SER A 106 2.41 -12.10 -12.35
C SER A 106 3.41 -13.06 -11.71
N SER A 107 3.10 -14.34 -11.72
CA SER A 107 4.06 -15.39 -11.37
C SER A 107 5.16 -15.48 -12.43
N TYR A 108 6.30 -16.11 -12.11
CA TYR A 108 7.36 -16.33 -13.10
C TYR A 108 6.89 -17.18 -14.27
N ARG A 109 5.99 -18.15 -14.02
CA ARG A 109 5.37 -18.94 -15.08
C ARG A 109 4.43 -18.10 -15.95
N GLY A 110 3.61 -17.23 -15.33
CA GLY A 110 2.75 -16.31 -16.08
C GLY A 110 3.55 -15.34 -16.97
N VAL A 111 4.74 -14.89 -16.53
CA VAL A 111 5.65 -14.11 -17.40
C VAL A 111 6.13 -14.94 -18.58
N VAL A 112 6.50 -16.20 -18.38
CA VAL A 112 6.92 -17.10 -19.46
C VAL A 112 5.80 -17.34 -20.48
N GLU A 113 4.57 -17.56 -20.00
CA GLU A 113 3.38 -17.73 -20.84
C GLU A 113 3.05 -16.46 -21.62
N PHE A 114 3.09 -15.30 -20.97
CA PHE A 114 2.88 -14.02 -21.63
C PHE A 114 3.82 -13.79 -22.82
N TYR A 115 5.11 -14.08 -22.64
CA TYR A 115 6.09 -13.91 -23.72
C TYR A 115 5.91 -14.92 -24.83
N ARG A 116 5.57 -16.16 -24.50
CA ARG A 116 5.31 -17.20 -25.50
C ARG A 116 4.08 -16.87 -26.34
N ASP A 117 2.96 -16.52 -25.67
CA ASP A 117 1.66 -16.45 -26.33
C ASP A 117 1.43 -15.12 -27.06
N LEU A 118 2.01 -14.02 -26.54
CA LEU A 118 1.80 -12.70 -27.13
C LEU A 118 2.96 -12.19 -27.99
N LEU A 119 4.16 -12.74 -27.80
CA LEU A 119 5.37 -12.22 -28.47
C LEU A 119 6.15 -13.33 -29.22
N ASP A 120 5.70 -14.59 -29.17
CA ASP A 120 6.42 -15.78 -29.66
C ASP A 120 7.87 -15.87 -29.15
N VAL A 121 8.11 -15.35 -27.93
CA VAL A 121 9.45 -15.35 -27.29
C VAL A 121 9.49 -16.44 -26.23
N ARG A 122 10.33 -17.45 -26.45
CA ARG A 122 10.51 -18.57 -25.52
C ARG A 122 11.51 -18.19 -24.43
N LEU A 123 11.02 -17.95 -23.22
CA LEU A 123 11.81 -17.78 -22.01
C LEU A 123 11.66 -19.00 -21.10
N GLN A 124 12.66 -19.22 -20.26
CA GLN A 124 12.57 -20.21 -19.18
C GLN A 124 12.34 -19.52 -17.85
N VAL A 125 11.71 -20.20 -16.90
CA VAL A 125 11.48 -19.70 -15.53
C VAL A 125 12.79 -19.27 -14.86
N GLY A 126 13.89 -20.01 -15.10
CA GLY A 126 15.23 -19.65 -14.60
C GLY A 126 15.75 -18.33 -15.15
N THR A 127 15.41 -17.97 -16.41
CA THR A 127 15.76 -16.67 -16.99
C THR A 127 15.01 -15.54 -16.27
N VAL A 128 13.71 -15.72 -16.00
CA VAL A 128 12.90 -14.74 -15.24
C VAL A 128 13.46 -14.58 -13.83
N HIS A 129 13.81 -15.68 -13.16
CA HIS A 129 14.46 -15.64 -11.85
C HIS A 129 15.76 -14.83 -11.87
N ASN A 130 16.62 -15.04 -12.87
CA ASN A 130 17.89 -14.30 -13.00
C ASN A 130 17.66 -12.82 -13.27
N ILE A 131 16.60 -12.43 -14.02
CA ILE A 131 16.20 -11.03 -14.21
C ILE A 131 15.83 -10.40 -12.86
N VAL A 132 15.04 -11.08 -12.06
CA VAL A 132 14.64 -10.59 -10.73
C VAL A 132 15.86 -10.48 -9.82
N ARG A 133 16.74 -11.48 -9.78
CA ARG A 133 17.96 -11.47 -8.96
C ARG A 133 18.88 -10.28 -9.33
N ALA A 134 19.10 -10.06 -10.62
CA ALA A 134 19.88 -8.91 -11.07
C ALA A 134 19.23 -7.54 -10.69
N ALA A 135 17.89 -7.48 -10.64
CA ALA A 135 17.18 -6.30 -10.15
C ALA A 135 17.31 -6.13 -8.63
N VAL A 136 17.29 -7.24 -7.86
CA VAL A 136 17.53 -7.23 -6.39
C VAL A 136 18.91 -6.66 -6.07
N ASP A 137 19.97 -7.14 -6.79
CA ASP A 137 21.33 -6.65 -6.57
C ASP A 137 21.46 -5.14 -6.78
N LYS A 138 20.69 -4.58 -7.71
CA LYS A 138 20.63 -3.14 -7.95
C LYS A 138 19.73 -2.38 -6.97
N ALA A 139 18.66 -3.00 -6.48
CA ALA A 139 17.72 -2.38 -5.55
C ALA A 139 18.29 -2.30 -4.11
N ARG A 140 19.07 -3.30 -3.70
CA ARG A 140 19.62 -3.41 -2.34
C ARG A 140 20.40 -2.18 -1.88
N PRO A 141 21.33 -1.59 -2.67
CA PRO A 141 22.04 -0.38 -2.26
C PRO A 141 21.11 0.81 -1.99
N TYR A 142 20.02 0.96 -2.75
CA TYR A 142 19.05 2.04 -2.50
C TYR A 142 18.32 1.84 -1.17
N ASN A 143 17.86 0.62 -0.87
CA ASN A 143 17.21 0.35 0.40
C ASN A 143 18.16 0.54 1.59
N LEU A 144 19.40 0.07 1.50
CA LEU A 144 20.39 0.16 2.58
C LEU A 144 20.98 1.57 2.72
N GLY A 145 21.16 2.29 1.62
CA GLY A 145 21.75 3.64 1.63
C GLY A 145 20.77 4.75 2.01
N GLN A 146 19.48 4.46 2.17
CA GLN A 146 18.50 5.48 2.53
C GLN A 146 18.72 5.95 3.97
N ASN A 147 18.93 7.26 4.14
CA ASN A 147 18.93 7.90 5.46
C ASN A 147 17.50 7.91 6.04
N LEU A 148 17.34 7.40 7.25
CA LEU A 148 16.06 7.29 7.95
C LEU A 148 15.84 8.36 9.02
N ALA A 149 16.75 9.32 9.17
CA ALA A 149 16.59 10.45 10.09
C ALA A 149 15.29 11.28 9.87
N PRO A 150 14.73 11.39 8.65
CA PRO A 150 13.47 12.10 8.45
C PRO A 150 12.22 11.35 8.94
N VAL A 151 12.32 10.07 9.36
CA VAL A 151 11.19 9.32 9.91
C VAL A 151 10.80 9.90 11.26
N ASP A 152 9.61 10.52 11.34
CA ASP A 152 9.11 11.13 12.57
C ASP A 152 8.28 10.16 13.41
N ILE A 153 7.28 9.52 12.82
CA ILE A 153 6.45 8.51 13.49
C ILE A 153 6.50 7.22 12.69
N ALA A 154 6.98 6.17 13.33
CA ALA A 154 7.14 4.87 12.73
C ALA A 154 5.96 3.95 13.06
N GLY A 155 5.24 3.49 12.04
CA GLY A 155 4.29 2.39 12.16
C GLY A 155 5.01 1.06 12.10
N LEU A 156 4.69 0.12 12.99
CA LEU A 156 5.25 -1.24 13.05
C LEU A 156 4.11 -2.25 13.10
N ASP A 157 4.23 -3.34 12.33
CA ASP A 157 3.24 -4.41 12.27
C ASP A 157 3.85 -5.71 11.76
N GLU A 158 3.10 -6.79 11.82
CA GLU A 158 3.48 -8.12 11.37
C GLU A 158 2.43 -8.66 10.39
N ILE A 159 2.91 -9.22 9.30
CA ILE A 159 2.05 -10.01 8.41
C ILE A 159 2.68 -11.39 8.20
N PHE A 160 1.87 -12.34 7.77
CA PHE A 160 2.33 -13.71 7.59
C PHE A 160 2.36 -14.10 6.12
N GLN A 161 3.45 -14.71 5.73
CA GLN A 161 3.61 -15.30 4.42
C GLN A 161 3.92 -16.79 4.58
N ASN A 162 2.94 -17.63 4.24
CA ASN A 162 3.03 -19.09 4.38
C ASN A 162 3.44 -19.53 5.80
N GLY A 163 2.84 -18.90 6.83
CA GLY A 163 3.10 -19.22 8.23
C GLY A 163 4.37 -18.60 8.82
N GLN A 164 5.19 -17.92 8.01
CA GLN A 164 6.36 -17.19 8.50
C GLN A 164 6.06 -15.71 8.68
N PRO A 165 6.54 -15.10 9.76
CA PRO A 165 6.32 -13.68 10.01
C PRO A 165 7.16 -12.84 9.04
N VAL A 166 6.57 -11.77 8.58
CA VAL A 166 7.21 -10.69 7.85
C VAL A 166 7.02 -9.42 8.66
N LEU A 167 8.13 -8.89 9.17
CA LEU A 167 8.14 -7.66 9.93
C LEU A 167 8.04 -6.47 8.98
N VAL A 168 7.11 -5.57 9.25
CA VAL A 168 6.79 -4.42 8.40
C VAL A 168 6.95 -3.15 9.21
N GLY A 169 7.69 -2.19 8.65
CA GLY A 169 7.81 -0.85 9.22
C GLY A 169 7.70 0.21 8.14
N ALA A 170 6.88 1.25 8.39
CA ALA A 170 6.76 2.37 7.48
C ALA A 170 6.62 3.69 8.23
N ASP A 171 7.15 4.76 7.63
CA ASP A 171 6.90 6.12 8.09
C ASP A 171 5.44 6.51 7.80
N VAL A 172 4.76 7.01 8.80
CA VAL A 172 3.33 7.33 8.71
C VAL A 172 3.06 8.51 7.78
N ALA A 173 3.95 9.49 7.73
CA ALA A 173 3.78 10.69 6.92
C ALA A 173 4.03 10.41 5.43
N SER A 174 5.19 9.87 5.08
CA SER A 174 5.61 9.61 3.71
C SER A 174 5.13 8.28 3.14
N THR A 175 4.69 7.36 4.00
CA THR A 175 4.41 5.94 3.67
C THR A 175 5.65 5.14 3.22
N TYR A 176 6.84 5.66 3.48
CA TYR A 176 8.09 4.99 3.14
C TYR A 176 8.26 3.71 3.97
N CYS A 177 8.33 2.56 3.31
CA CYS A 177 8.58 1.27 3.93
C CYS A 177 10.08 1.13 4.24
N PHE A 178 10.47 1.37 5.50
CA PHE A 178 11.86 1.27 5.93
C PHE A 178 12.25 -0.15 6.38
N LEU A 179 11.28 -0.98 6.75
CA LEU A 179 11.46 -2.37 7.13
C LEU A 179 10.50 -3.27 6.37
N LEU A 180 11.03 -4.30 5.72
CA LEU A 180 10.27 -5.39 5.12
C LEU A 180 11.15 -6.63 5.18
N SER A 181 11.10 -7.35 6.29
CA SER A 181 11.98 -8.49 6.58
C SER A 181 11.16 -9.74 6.89
N ARG A 182 11.51 -10.83 6.23
CA ARG A 182 11.03 -12.16 6.59
C ARG A 182 11.98 -12.77 7.60
N ASP A 183 11.46 -13.08 8.76
CA ASP A 183 12.21 -13.64 9.86
C ASP A 183 11.61 -15.00 10.30
N ASP A 184 12.38 -15.79 11.02
CA ASP A 184 11.92 -17.09 11.51
C ASP A 184 11.02 -16.93 12.74
N GLN A 185 11.22 -15.83 13.49
CA GLN A 185 10.49 -15.51 14.71
C GLN A 185 10.02 -14.06 14.70
N ARG A 186 9.14 -13.73 15.63
CA ARG A 186 8.57 -12.38 15.85
C ARG A 186 8.63 -11.97 17.32
N ASP A 187 9.60 -12.52 18.02
CA ASP A 187 9.82 -12.23 19.43
C ASP A 187 10.51 -10.87 19.65
N ALA A 188 10.72 -10.52 20.90
CA ALA A 188 11.31 -9.27 21.29
C ALA A 188 12.74 -9.09 20.73
N ASP A 189 13.54 -10.15 20.72
CA ASP A 189 14.94 -10.10 20.26
C ASP A 189 15.01 -9.87 18.76
N THR A 190 14.17 -10.55 17.97
CA THR A 190 14.09 -10.38 16.52
C THR A 190 13.72 -8.93 16.18
N TRP A 191 12.68 -8.38 16.81
CA TRP A 191 12.30 -6.98 16.62
C TRP A 191 13.38 -6.00 17.06
N ALA A 192 14.03 -6.25 18.21
CA ALA A 192 15.09 -5.38 18.71
C ALA A 192 16.27 -5.33 17.74
N ILE A 193 16.73 -6.49 17.23
CA ILE A 193 17.81 -6.57 16.25
C ILE A 193 17.47 -5.76 14.99
N ARG A 194 16.28 -5.94 14.43
CA ARG A 194 15.87 -5.21 13.23
C ARG A 194 15.79 -3.70 13.46
N LEU A 195 15.30 -3.25 14.60
CA LEU A 195 15.24 -1.84 14.93
C LEU A 195 16.64 -1.23 15.18
N LEU A 196 17.56 -1.97 15.80
CA LEU A 196 18.96 -1.55 15.98
C LEU A 196 19.68 -1.42 14.63
N GLU A 197 19.49 -2.38 13.70
CA GLU A 197 20.01 -2.28 12.31
C GLU A 197 19.54 -0.99 11.60
N LEU A 198 18.31 -0.56 11.85
CA LEU A 198 17.78 0.69 11.28
C LEU A 198 18.41 1.94 11.90
N GLN A 199 18.79 1.90 13.20
CA GLN A 199 19.46 3.02 13.87
C GLN A 199 20.82 3.34 13.23
N GLU A 200 21.54 2.34 12.70
CA GLU A 200 22.78 2.56 11.93
C GLU A 200 22.57 3.46 10.71
N ARG A 201 21.31 3.58 10.25
CA ARG A 201 20.89 4.42 9.14
C ARG A 201 20.20 5.73 9.57
N GLY A 202 20.37 6.12 10.83
CA GLY A 202 19.81 7.35 11.37
C GLY A 202 18.35 7.23 11.85
N PHE A 203 17.80 6.02 11.97
CA PHE A 203 16.43 5.83 12.46
C PHE A 203 16.29 6.20 13.94
N ALA A 204 15.65 7.33 14.19
CA ALA A 204 15.40 7.84 15.55
C ALA A 204 14.01 8.52 15.60
N PRO A 205 12.91 7.76 15.45
CA PRO A 205 11.58 8.34 15.43
C PRO A 205 11.19 8.95 16.78
N ARG A 206 10.38 10.00 16.75
CA ARG A 206 9.82 10.63 17.96
C ARG A 206 8.85 9.70 18.69
N ALA A 207 8.15 8.84 17.95
CA ALA A 207 7.25 7.82 18.49
C ALA A 207 7.11 6.65 17.54
N THR A 208 6.74 5.49 18.08
CA THR A 208 6.27 4.34 17.30
C THR A 208 4.77 4.13 17.53
N VAL A 209 4.08 3.56 16.54
CA VAL A 209 2.70 3.09 16.65
C VAL A 209 2.69 1.62 16.25
N ALA A 210 2.18 0.77 17.10
CA ALA A 210 2.10 -0.67 16.87
C ALA A 210 0.81 -1.23 17.46
N ASP A 211 0.45 -2.44 17.01
CA ASP A 211 -0.58 -3.23 17.67
C ASP A 211 -0.15 -3.64 19.10
N PHE A 212 -0.96 -4.44 19.76
CA PHE A 212 -0.70 -4.86 21.14
C PHE A 212 0.11 -6.16 21.24
N ALA A 213 0.74 -6.60 20.15
CA ALA A 213 1.58 -7.79 20.15
C ALA A 213 2.80 -7.61 21.06
N ALA A 214 3.00 -8.58 21.96
CA ALA A 214 4.03 -8.49 22.98
C ALA A 214 5.45 -8.41 22.39
N GLY A 215 5.72 -9.13 21.30
CA GLY A 215 7.02 -9.14 20.62
C GLY A 215 7.45 -7.78 20.13
N ILE A 216 6.59 -7.11 19.34
CA ILE A 216 6.86 -5.75 18.81
C ILE A 216 7.16 -4.77 19.93
N ARG A 217 6.31 -4.74 20.96
CA ARG A 217 6.42 -3.79 22.06
C ARG A 217 7.64 -4.01 22.93
N ALA A 218 7.93 -5.26 23.26
CA ALA A 218 9.12 -5.62 24.03
C ALA A 218 10.40 -5.35 23.21
N GLY A 219 10.43 -5.70 21.92
CA GLY A 219 11.55 -5.44 21.02
C GLY A 219 11.81 -3.94 20.83
N GLN A 220 10.75 -3.15 20.62
CA GLN A 220 10.85 -1.69 20.54
C GLN A 220 11.40 -1.09 21.84
N LYS A 221 10.93 -1.56 23.01
CA LYS A 221 11.43 -1.08 24.31
C LYS A 221 12.90 -1.46 24.53
N LEU A 222 13.34 -2.62 24.06
CA LEU A 222 14.75 -3.03 24.13
C LEU A 222 15.64 -2.16 23.23
N ALA A 223 15.22 -1.93 21.97
CA ALA A 223 16.02 -1.16 21.02
C ALA A 223 15.96 0.35 21.27
N MET A 224 14.82 0.87 21.69
CA MET A 224 14.54 2.31 21.80
C MET A 224 13.76 2.62 23.11
N PRO A 225 14.36 2.45 24.29
CA PRO A 225 13.65 2.59 25.57
C PRO A 225 13.10 3.99 25.83
N GLN A 226 13.65 5.01 25.19
CA GLN A 226 13.23 6.41 25.33
C GLN A 226 12.14 6.82 24.35
N VAL A 227 11.86 6.00 23.31
CA VAL A 227 10.85 6.29 22.30
C VAL A 227 9.52 5.71 22.76
N PRO A 228 8.45 6.52 22.89
CA PRO A 228 7.14 6.03 23.29
C PRO A 228 6.53 5.13 22.20
N CYS A 229 6.00 3.97 22.61
CA CYS A 229 5.23 3.09 21.77
C CYS A 229 3.73 3.34 21.99
N ARG A 230 3.08 4.02 21.04
CA ARG A 230 1.66 4.33 21.10
C ARG A 230 0.84 3.10 20.70
N GLY A 231 -0.37 2.99 21.28
CA GLY A 231 -1.34 1.95 20.89
C GLY A 231 -2.03 2.29 19.57
N ASP A 232 -2.27 1.28 18.77
CA ASP A 232 -3.07 1.45 17.56
C ASP A 232 -4.56 1.47 17.88
N VAL A 233 -5.17 2.65 17.75
CA VAL A 233 -6.61 2.87 17.97
C VAL A 233 -7.47 2.08 16.99
N PHE A 234 -6.99 1.87 15.75
CA PHE A 234 -7.72 1.08 14.75
C PHE A 234 -7.86 -0.38 15.20
N HIS A 235 -6.76 -0.98 15.67
CA HIS A 235 -6.78 -2.35 16.20
C HIS A 235 -7.67 -2.47 17.43
N ALA A 236 -7.62 -1.48 18.35
CA ALA A 236 -8.50 -1.48 19.51
C ALA A 236 -9.99 -1.45 19.09
N LEU A 237 -10.37 -0.60 18.16
CA LEU A 237 -11.74 -0.53 17.63
C LEU A 237 -12.12 -1.78 16.83
N HIS A 238 -11.17 -2.37 16.09
CA HIS A 238 -11.37 -3.63 15.37
C HIS A 238 -11.70 -4.79 16.32
N ASP A 239 -11.12 -4.84 17.52
CA ASP A 239 -11.38 -5.87 18.51
C ASP A 239 -12.69 -5.62 19.28
N VAL A 240 -13.06 -4.36 19.48
CA VAL A 240 -14.25 -3.96 20.23
C VAL A 240 -15.54 -4.06 19.40
N THR A 241 -15.50 -3.64 18.13
CA THR A 241 -16.70 -3.59 17.25
C THR A 241 -17.40 -4.93 17.05
N PRO A 242 -16.72 -6.08 16.88
CA PRO A 242 -17.38 -7.39 16.74
C PRO A 242 -18.23 -7.81 17.95
N VAL A 243 -17.92 -7.25 19.13
CA VAL A 243 -18.71 -7.53 20.34
C VAL A 243 -20.10 -6.92 20.22
N VAL A 244 -20.22 -5.71 19.67
CA VAL A 244 -21.52 -5.07 19.41
C VAL A 244 -22.35 -5.93 18.47
N SER A 245 -21.78 -6.30 17.31
CA SER A 245 -22.47 -7.14 16.34
C SER A 245 -22.89 -8.50 16.90
N TYR A 246 -22.05 -9.09 17.76
CA TYR A 246 -22.41 -10.33 18.45
C TYR A 246 -23.62 -10.15 19.38
N LEU A 247 -23.66 -9.08 20.18
CA LEU A 247 -24.75 -8.80 21.11
C LEU A 247 -26.04 -8.45 20.38
N GLU A 248 -25.98 -7.70 19.30
CA GLU A 248 -27.11 -7.41 18.42
C GLU A 248 -27.71 -8.68 17.83
N ASN A 249 -26.88 -9.56 17.27
CA ASN A 249 -27.33 -10.85 16.73
C ASN A 249 -28.01 -11.71 17.83
N ARG A 250 -27.41 -11.73 19.03
CA ARG A 250 -28.02 -12.42 20.18
C ARG A 250 -29.38 -11.82 20.57
N ALA A 251 -29.52 -10.49 20.51
CA ALA A 251 -30.82 -9.84 20.75
C ALA A 251 -31.86 -10.24 19.69
N TYR A 252 -31.47 -10.26 18.39
CA TYR A 252 -32.36 -10.74 17.32
C TYR A 252 -32.77 -12.21 17.51
N ASP A 253 -31.88 -13.08 17.94
CA ASP A 253 -32.19 -14.49 18.22
C ASP A 253 -33.23 -14.63 19.36
N THR A 254 -33.09 -13.81 20.42
CA THR A 254 -34.08 -13.82 21.53
C THR A 254 -35.42 -13.25 21.10
N ILE A 255 -35.47 -12.23 20.23
CA ILE A 255 -36.69 -11.71 19.63
C ILE A 255 -37.40 -12.80 18.82
N ALA A 256 -36.68 -13.50 17.96
CA ALA A 256 -37.22 -14.57 17.14
C ALA A 256 -37.76 -15.72 17.97
N ALA A 257 -37.02 -16.12 19.02
CA ALA A 257 -37.47 -17.17 19.97
C ALA A 257 -38.75 -16.80 20.72
N HIS A 258 -38.84 -15.56 21.23
CA HIS A 258 -40.05 -15.06 21.90
C HIS A 258 -41.23 -15.01 20.93
N GLN A 259 -41.09 -14.46 19.74
CA GLN A 259 -42.15 -14.44 18.72
C GLN A 259 -42.63 -15.85 18.35
N GLN A 260 -41.71 -16.81 18.23
CA GLN A 260 -42.09 -18.20 17.95
C GLN A 260 -42.94 -18.80 19.09
N LEU A 261 -42.59 -18.52 20.34
CA LEU A 261 -43.38 -18.97 21.51
C LEU A 261 -44.75 -18.30 21.56
N GLU A 262 -44.86 -17.01 21.29
CA GLU A 262 -46.13 -16.29 21.23
C GLU A 262 -47.04 -16.84 20.11
N ARG A 263 -46.47 -17.12 18.91
CA ARG A 263 -47.23 -17.76 17.82
C ARG A 263 -47.75 -19.15 18.22
N LYS A 264 -46.90 -19.96 18.87
CA LYS A 264 -47.30 -21.30 19.38
C LYS A 264 -48.40 -21.18 20.45
N LYS A 265 -48.29 -20.23 21.40
CA LYS A 265 -49.26 -19.93 22.42
C LYS A 265 -50.59 -19.51 21.80
N ALA A 266 -50.59 -18.57 20.87
CA ALA A 266 -51.80 -18.08 20.17
C ALA A 266 -52.49 -19.23 19.39
N LYS A 267 -51.72 -20.09 18.70
CA LYS A 267 -52.28 -21.27 18.01
C LYS A 267 -52.91 -22.26 18.98
N LEU A 268 -52.25 -22.57 20.09
CA LEU A 268 -52.76 -23.49 21.09
C LEU A 268 -54.00 -22.93 21.79
N GLN A 269 -54.03 -21.62 22.12
CA GLN A 269 -55.20 -20.97 22.73
C GLN A 269 -56.45 -21.01 21.83
N ARG A 270 -56.30 -20.93 20.51
CA ARG A 270 -57.43 -21.02 19.55
C ARG A 270 -57.99 -22.44 19.42
N GLN A 271 -57.16 -23.44 19.69
CA GLN A 271 -57.51 -24.86 19.49
C GLN A 271 -57.73 -25.62 20.82
N ALA A 272 -57.46 -24.99 21.96
CA ALA A 272 -57.42 -25.64 23.25
C ALA A 272 -58.81 -26.14 23.71
N ARG A 273 -58.88 -27.43 24.07
CA ARG A 273 -59.98 -28.06 24.81
C ARG A 273 -59.71 -27.85 26.29
N ARG A 274 -60.76 -28.13 27.14
CA ARG A 274 -60.67 -27.95 28.60
C ARG A 274 -59.53 -28.75 29.26
N ASP A 275 -59.16 -29.86 28.69
CA ASP A 275 -58.07 -30.76 29.15
C ASP A 275 -56.63 -30.17 28.82
N GLN A 276 -56.54 -29.15 28.01
CA GLN A 276 -55.26 -28.57 27.58
C GLN A 276 -54.89 -27.28 28.32
N VAL A 277 -55.65 -26.85 29.32
CA VAL A 277 -55.40 -25.61 30.08
C VAL A 277 -53.96 -25.56 30.67
N GLY A 278 -53.46 -26.69 31.21
CA GLY A 278 -52.15 -26.82 31.78
C GLY A 278 -51.03 -26.58 30.74
N GLN A 279 -51.23 -27.02 29.48
CA GLN A 279 -50.27 -26.81 28.38
C GLN A 279 -50.23 -25.34 27.96
N VAL A 280 -51.38 -24.67 27.93
CA VAL A 280 -51.44 -23.21 27.61
C VAL A 280 -50.73 -22.41 28.70
N GLN A 281 -50.93 -22.76 29.99
CA GLN A 281 -50.24 -22.08 31.10
C GLN A 281 -48.72 -22.28 31.06
N ALA A 282 -48.27 -23.51 30.79
CA ALA A 282 -46.85 -23.82 30.67
C ALA A 282 -46.19 -23.04 29.51
N LEU A 283 -46.89 -22.92 28.36
CA LEU A 283 -46.41 -22.15 27.20
C LEU A 283 -46.42 -20.66 27.47
N ALA A 284 -47.42 -20.15 28.18
CA ALA A 284 -47.49 -18.74 28.61
C ALA A 284 -46.31 -18.39 29.55
N ARG A 285 -45.97 -19.27 30.49
CA ARG A 285 -44.78 -19.10 31.35
C ARG A 285 -43.48 -19.07 30.56
N LYS A 286 -43.33 -19.97 29.57
CA LYS A 286 -42.16 -19.97 28.68
C LYS A 286 -42.06 -18.67 27.84
N ALA A 287 -43.16 -18.20 27.29
CA ALA A 287 -43.22 -16.96 26.54
C ALA A 287 -42.86 -15.75 27.42
N PHE A 288 -43.34 -15.71 28.66
CA PHE A 288 -43.00 -14.66 29.62
C PHE A 288 -41.49 -14.63 29.94
N LEU A 289 -40.87 -15.79 30.19
CA LEU A 289 -39.43 -15.90 30.43
C LEU A 289 -38.62 -15.49 29.19
N ALA A 290 -39.09 -15.86 27.99
CA ALA A 290 -38.48 -15.45 26.74
C ALA A 290 -38.59 -13.92 26.51
N ALA A 291 -39.71 -13.28 26.88
CA ALA A 291 -39.86 -11.83 26.85
C ALA A 291 -38.88 -11.12 27.77
N GLN A 292 -38.66 -11.66 28.99
CA GLN A 292 -37.65 -11.11 29.91
C GLN A 292 -36.23 -11.28 29.37
N ALA A 293 -35.93 -12.45 28.77
CA ALA A 293 -34.63 -12.70 28.15
C ALA A 293 -34.37 -11.77 26.97
N GLN A 294 -35.40 -11.52 26.13
CA GLN A 294 -35.35 -10.57 25.03
C GLN A 294 -35.07 -9.16 25.54
N ALA A 295 -35.82 -8.68 26.54
CA ALA A 295 -35.63 -7.34 27.10
C ALA A 295 -34.18 -7.13 27.63
N LYS A 296 -33.65 -8.16 28.36
CA LYS A 296 -32.27 -8.12 28.84
C LYS A 296 -31.22 -8.13 27.71
N ALA A 297 -31.47 -8.92 26.66
CA ALA A 297 -30.54 -9.00 25.55
C ALA A 297 -30.48 -7.69 24.72
N ILE A 298 -31.66 -7.09 24.49
CA ILE A 298 -31.76 -5.77 23.80
C ILE A 298 -31.06 -4.71 24.64
N ALA A 299 -31.39 -4.60 25.94
CA ALA A 299 -30.76 -3.58 26.79
C ALA A 299 -29.23 -3.70 26.82
N LEU A 300 -28.69 -4.94 26.93
CA LEU A 300 -27.24 -5.15 26.89
C LEU A 300 -26.63 -4.75 25.56
N ALA A 301 -27.27 -5.08 24.43
CA ALA A 301 -26.78 -4.72 23.12
C ALA A 301 -26.76 -3.18 22.91
N ASP A 302 -27.86 -2.51 23.27
CA ASP A 302 -27.98 -1.05 23.12
C ASP A 302 -26.98 -0.30 24.02
N GLU A 303 -26.82 -0.73 25.27
CA GLU A 303 -25.90 -0.12 26.23
C GLU A 303 -24.44 -0.30 25.79
N VAL A 304 -24.03 -1.50 25.37
CA VAL A 304 -22.66 -1.73 24.87
C VAL A 304 -22.42 -0.99 23.56
N ALA A 305 -23.40 -0.96 22.64
CA ALA A 305 -23.29 -0.19 21.40
C ALA A 305 -23.08 1.31 21.67
N LEU A 306 -23.78 1.87 22.66
CA LEU A 306 -23.61 3.26 23.07
C LEU A 306 -22.20 3.53 23.63
N LEU A 307 -21.70 2.68 24.51
CA LEU A 307 -20.37 2.80 25.09
C LEU A 307 -19.28 2.71 24.02
N VAL A 308 -19.41 1.79 23.07
CA VAL A 308 -18.47 1.66 21.95
C VAL A 308 -18.55 2.85 20.99
N ARG A 309 -19.73 3.43 20.80
CA ARG A 309 -19.89 4.67 20.04
C ARG A 309 -19.13 5.82 20.69
N TRP A 310 -19.24 6.00 22.01
CA TRP A 310 -18.48 7.03 22.73
C TRP A 310 -16.97 6.81 22.66
N LEU A 311 -16.50 5.56 22.75
CA LEU A 311 -15.10 5.23 22.51
C LEU A 311 -14.63 5.72 21.14
N ARG A 312 -15.41 5.43 20.07
CA ARG A 312 -15.05 5.78 18.70
C ARG A 312 -15.15 7.28 18.41
N ASP A 313 -16.27 7.91 18.79
CA ASP A 313 -16.65 9.21 18.30
C ASP A 313 -16.21 10.37 19.25
N ASP A 314 -16.09 10.10 20.58
CA ASP A 314 -15.73 11.09 21.56
C ASP A 314 -14.31 10.94 22.09
N ILE A 315 -13.84 9.70 22.29
CA ILE A 315 -12.50 9.44 22.85
C ILE A 315 -11.44 9.35 21.75
N PHE A 316 -11.67 8.50 20.75
CA PHE A 316 -10.68 8.23 19.71
C PHE A 316 -10.77 9.13 18.48
N ALA A 317 -11.75 10.00 18.38
CA ALA A 317 -11.81 11.01 17.32
C ALA A 317 -10.69 12.07 17.50
N VAL A 318 -10.20 12.65 16.40
CA VAL A 318 -9.23 13.77 16.48
C VAL A 318 -9.89 14.99 17.10
N SER A 319 -11.08 15.36 16.61
CA SER A 319 -11.93 16.39 17.21
C SER A 319 -12.58 15.88 18.48
N GLY A 320 -12.98 16.75 19.37
CA GLY A 320 -13.75 16.45 20.56
C GLY A 320 -13.07 16.87 21.87
N LEU A 321 -13.25 16.05 22.90
CA LEU A 321 -12.90 16.37 24.29
C LEU A 321 -11.41 16.64 24.51
N PRO A 322 -11.06 17.51 25.47
CA PRO A 322 -9.71 17.62 25.99
C PRO A 322 -9.19 16.30 26.58
N TYR A 323 -7.88 16.12 26.65
CA TYR A 323 -7.23 14.91 27.16
C TYR A 323 -7.76 14.47 28.52
N ALA A 324 -7.87 15.40 29.49
CA ALA A 324 -8.36 15.09 30.84
C ALA A 324 -9.80 14.55 30.81
N ASP A 325 -10.68 15.14 30.00
CA ASP A 325 -12.08 14.71 29.87
C ASP A 325 -12.17 13.36 29.14
N ARG A 326 -11.30 13.13 28.12
CA ARG A 326 -11.19 11.81 27.46
C ARG A 326 -10.76 10.73 28.45
N CYS A 327 -9.80 11.02 29.33
CA CYS A 327 -9.39 10.10 30.38
C CYS A 327 -10.55 9.76 31.31
N ALA A 328 -11.28 10.76 31.78
CA ALA A 328 -12.44 10.56 32.66
C ALA A 328 -13.56 9.74 31.99
N LEU A 329 -13.87 10.06 30.75
CA LEU A 329 -14.88 9.32 29.97
C LEU A 329 -14.42 7.90 29.65
N PHE A 330 -13.15 7.69 29.32
CA PHE A 330 -12.59 6.35 29.11
C PHE A 330 -12.72 5.48 30.34
N ASP A 331 -12.34 6.02 31.52
CA ASP A 331 -12.44 5.32 32.79
C ASP A 331 -13.90 5.02 33.17
N PHE A 332 -14.82 5.91 32.83
CA PHE A 332 -16.25 5.67 32.98
C PHE A 332 -16.72 4.51 32.09
N ILE A 333 -16.38 4.56 30.79
CA ILE A 333 -16.76 3.51 29.83
C ILE A 333 -16.20 2.14 30.25
N LEU A 334 -14.93 2.10 30.67
CA LEU A 334 -14.29 0.87 31.12
C LEU A 334 -15.03 0.27 32.33
N ARG A 335 -15.41 1.10 33.31
CA ARG A 335 -16.20 0.64 34.48
C ARG A 335 -17.57 0.10 34.06
N GLU A 336 -18.24 0.79 33.13
CA GLU A 336 -19.56 0.37 32.64
C GLU A 336 -19.49 -0.95 31.84
N LEU A 337 -18.44 -1.14 31.05
CA LEU A 337 -18.20 -2.42 30.36
C LEU A 337 -17.89 -3.53 31.34
N GLN A 338 -17.07 -3.28 32.37
CA GLN A 338 -16.76 -4.24 33.44
C GLN A 338 -18.01 -4.64 34.25
N ALA A 339 -18.92 -3.70 34.52
CA ALA A 339 -20.18 -3.99 35.20
C ALA A 339 -21.08 -4.94 34.39
N ARG A 340 -20.95 -4.92 33.05
CA ARG A 340 -21.71 -5.78 32.12
C ARG A 340 -20.96 -7.06 31.74
N GLU A 341 -19.69 -7.16 32.07
CA GLU A 341 -18.87 -8.36 31.78
C GLU A 341 -19.50 -9.68 32.25
N PRO A 342 -20.09 -9.78 33.45
CA PRO A 342 -20.73 -11.01 33.92
C PRO A 342 -21.88 -11.49 33.04
N LEU A 343 -22.51 -10.62 32.23
CA LEU A 343 -23.59 -10.96 31.30
C LEU A 343 -23.10 -11.63 30.00
N CYS A 344 -21.82 -11.37 29.64
CA CYS A 344 -21.19 -11.95 28.45
C CYS A 344 -19.65 -12.02 28.61
N PRO A 345 -19.13 -12.81 29.56
CA PRO A 345 -17.71 -12.75 29.98
C PRO A 345 -16.75 -13.12 28.86
N HIS A 346 -17.10 -14.08 28.00
CA HIS A 346 -16.26 -14.54 26.90
C HIS A 346 -16.07 -13.51 25.78
N ARG A 347 -16.89 -12.47 25.72
CA ARG A 347 -16.79 -11.39 24.72
C ARG A 347 -16.34 -10.07 25.34
N LEU A 348 -16.91 -9.70 26.49
CA LEU A 348 -16.58 -8.43 27.14
C LEU A 348 -15.27 -8.51 27.94
N GLY A 349 -14.92 -9.67 28.52
CA GLY A 349 -13.70 -9.83 29.32
C GLY A 349 -12.41 -9.49 28.55
N PRO A 350 -12.17 -10.03 27.34
CA PRO A 350 -11.02 -9.66 26.54
C PRO A 350 -10.97 -8.17 26.22
N VAL A 351 -12.10 -7.54 25.88
CA VAL A 351 -12.20 -6.10 25.59
C VAL A 351 -11.87 -5.25 26.82
N CYS A 352 -12.45 -5.59 27.98
CA CYS A 352 -12.15 -4.90 29.24
C CYS A 352 -10.66 -5.00 29.60
N THR A 353 -10.07 -6.18 29.39
CA THR A 353 -8.63 -6.42 29.64
C THR A 353 -7.77 -5.60 28.68
N LEU A 354 -8.08 -5.60 27.38
CA LEU A 354 -7.37 -4.80 26.38
C LEU A 354 -7.42 -3.31 26.72
N LEU A 355 -8.61 -2.76 26.93
CA LEU A 355 -8.78 -1.35 27.24
C LEU A 355 -8.06 -0.94 28.53
N LYS A 356 -8.16 -1.78 29.58
CA LYS A 356 -7.51 -1.54 30.87
C LYS A 356 -5.98 -1.52 30.75
N ASN A 357 -5.41 -2.51 30.07
CA ASN A 357 -3.96 -2.69 29.99
C ASN A 357 -3.29 -1.65 29.07
N HIS A 358 -4.02 -1.11 28.10
CA HIS A 358 -3.46 -0.20 27.09
C HIS A 358 -4.02 1.22 27.15
N ARG A 359 -4.71 1.59 28.22
CA ARG A 359 -5.35 2.88 28.41
C ARG A 359 -4.46 4.08 28.03
N ASP A 360 -3.31 4.19 28.66
CA ASP A 360 -2.42 5.34 28.49
C ASP A 360 -1.81 5.39 27.08
N GLN A 361 -1.55 4.22 26.49
CA GLN A 361 -1.03 4.09 25.12
C GLN A 361 -2.07 4.48 24.08
N LEU A 362 -3.34 4.13 24.31
CA LEU A 362 -4.47 4.48 23.43
C LEU A 362 -4.81 5.96 23.50
N LEU A 363 -4.58 6.60 24.66
CA LEU A 363 -4.86 8.03 24.87
C LEU A 363 -3.66 8.94 24.60
N ALA A 364 -2.45 8.39 24.37
CA ALA A 364 -1.23 9.16 24.17
C ALA A 364 -1.29 10.15 23.00
N PHE A 365 -2.07 9.86 21.95
CA PHE A 365 -2.27 10.80 20.84
C PHE A 365 -3.04 12.05 21.28
N ALA A 366 -3.96 11.92 22.23
CA ALA A 366 -4.80 13.02 22.70
C ALA A 366 -4.03 13.97 23.61
N ASP A 367 -3.11 13.44 24.43
CA ASP A 367 -2.18 14.21 25.23
C ASP A 367 -1.29 15.10 24.33
N GLN A 368 -0.64 14.50 23.35
CA GLN A 368 0.16 15.22 22.35
C GLN A 368 -0.68 16.26 21.58
N LEU A 369 -1.92 15.90 21.19
CA LEU A 369 -2.81 16.82 20.49
C LEU A 369 -3.14 18.06 21.34
N ASP A 370 -3.36 17.89 22.65
CA ASP A 370 -3.64 19.01 23.54
C ASP A 370 -2.44 19.95 23.67
N ASP A 371 -1.22 19.41 23.75
CA ASP A 371 0.01 20.18 23.72
C ASP A 371 0.17 20.93 22.40
N ASP A 372 -0.03 20.25 21.27
CA ASP A 372 0.09 20.85 19.94
C ASP A 372 -0.95 21.96 19.71
N LEU A 373 -2.19 21.78 20.16
CA LEU A 373 -3.23 22.82 20.11
C LEU A 373 -2.90 24.03 21.01
N THR A 374 -2.27 23.77 22.18
CA THR A 374 -1.83 24.81 23.10
C THR A 374 -0.70 25.63 22.51
N ASN A 375 0.29 24.98 21.92
CA ASN A 375 1.39 25.64 21.22
C ASN A 375 0.87 26.48 20.04
N LEU A 376 -0.04 25.91 19.23
CA LEU A 376 -0.65 26.64 18.12
C LEU A 376 -1.44 27.87 18.58
N ALA A 377 -2.15 27.76 19.71
CA ALA A 377 -2.87 28.88 20.31
C ALA A 377 -1.91 30.00 20.73
N ALA A 378 -0.77 29.66 21.31
CA ALA A 378 0.28 30.60 21.69
C ALA A 378 0.90 31.29 20.46
N ASP A 379 1.25 30.54 19.42
CA ASP A 379 1.84 31.07 18.17
C ASP A 379 0.92 32.10 17.49
N PHE A 380 -0.38 31.82 17.47
CA PHE A 380 -1.38 32.71 16.88
C PHE A 380 -1.92 33.76 17.86
N GLN A 381 -1.53 33.72 19.13
CA GLN A 381 -2.03 34.59 20.21
C GLN A 381 -3.56 34.59 20.27
N VAL A 382 -4.15 33.40 20.33
CA VAL A 382 -5.61 33.18 20.44
C VAL A 382 -5.91 32.23 21.60
N PRO A 383 -7.13 32.24 22.15
CA PRO A 383 -7.50 31.23 23.16
C PRO A 383 -7.45 29.80 22.59
N VAL A 384 -6.95 28.84 23.36
CA VAL A 384 -6.94 27.40 23.01
C VAL A 384 -8.34 26.90 22.66
N THR A 385 -9.36 27.44 23.33
CA THR A 385 -10.78 27.13 23.04
C THR A 385 -11.17 27.45 21.61
N SER A 386 -10.67 28.55 21.03
CA SER A 386 -10.95 28.92 19.63
C SER A 386 -10.26 27.96 18.64
N VAL A 387 -9.03 27.51 18.96
CA VAL A 387 -8.31 26.51 18.15
C VAL A 387 -9.05 25.17 18.18
N ARG A 388 -9.50 24.76 19.35
CA ARG A 388 -10.28 23.52 19.51
C ARG A 388 -11.63 23.58 18.80
N GLN A 389 -12.34 24.72 18.89
CA GLN A 389 -13.58 24.93 18.14
C GLN A 389 -13.38 24.88 16.62
N LEU A 390 -12.25 25.38 16.11
CA LEU A 390 -11.90 25.23 14.68
C LEU A 390 -11.72 23.77 14.30
N LEU A 391 -11.02 22.99 15.12
CA LEU A 391 -10.84 21.56 14.93
C LEU A 391 -12.19 20.84 14.89
N ASP A 392 -13.08 21.14 15.82
CA ASP A 392 -14.44 20.55 15.86
C ASP A 392 -15.28 20.94 14.64
N VAL A 393 -15.20 22.19 14.18
CA VAL A 393 -15.91 22.65 12.99
C VAL A 393 -15.41 21.95 11.73
N GLN A 394 -14.08 21.74 11.62
CA GLN A 394 -13.52 21.05 10.47
C GLN A 394 -13.92 19.57 10.40
N ALA A 395 -14.22 18.95 11.53
CA ALA A 395 -14.71 17.57 11.60
C ALA A 395 -16.18 17.41 11.20
N LEU A 396 -16.95 18.49 11.14
CA LEU A 396 -18.35 18.44 10.70
C LEU A 396 -18.45 18.26 9.19
N ASP A 397 -19.45 17.49 8.75
CA ASP A 397 -19.77 17.34 7.32
C ASP A 397 -20.07 18.70 6.69
N GLU A 398 -19.48 18.97 5.54
CA GLU A 398 -19.66 20.19 4.74
C GLU A 398 -21.12 20.45 4.34
N ARG A 399 -21.93 19.42 4.29
CA ARG A 399 -23.36 19.51 3.98
C ARG A 399 -24.19 20.00 5.15
N GLN A 400 -23.64 20.04 6.37
CA GLN A 400 -24.39 20.46 7.56
C GLN A 400 -24.39 21.99 7.70
N PRO A 401 -25.56 22.64 7.80
CA PRO A 401 -25.65 24.09 8.02
C PRO A 401 -24.94 24.57 9.29
N ARG A 402 -24.90 23.74 10.32
CA ARG A 402 -24.21 24.02 11.59
C ARG A 402 -22.69 24.26 11.41
N ARG A 403 -22.04 23.62 10.43
CA ARG A 403 -20.64 23.86 10.11
C ARG A 403 -20.43 25.33 9.72
N TRP A 404 -21.17 25.78 8.75
CA TRP A 404 -21.07 27.14 8.20
C TRP A 404 -21.42 28.22 9.21
N GLN A 405 -22.43 27.98 10.07
CA GLN A 405 -22.81 28.91 11.14
C GLN A 405 -21.69 29.07 12.17
N ARG A 406 -21.09 27.93 12.65
CA ARG A 406 -19.98 27.96 13.59
C ARG A 406 -18.72 28.55 12.97
N GLU A 407 -18.43 28.23 11.72
CA GLU A 407 -17.32 28.81 10.98
C GLU A 407 -17.44 30.34 10.84
N ALA A 408 -18.61 30.84 10.48
CA ALA A 408 -18.88 32.26 10.38
C ALA A 408 -18.68 32.99 11.73
N THR A 409 -19.13 32.38 12.83
CA THR A 409 -18.92 32.93 14.18
C THR A 409 -17.43 33.01 14.52
N LEU A 410 -16.67 31.94 14.29
CA LEU A 410 -15.23 31.91 14.53
C LEU A 410 -14.47 32.88 13.63
N ARG A 411 -14.89 33.05 12.38
CA ARG A 411 -14.32 34.03 11.46
C ARG A 411 -14.50 35.46 11.97
N GLN A 412 -15.67 35.79 12.54
CA GLN A 412 -15.90 37.10 13.17
C GLN A 412 -14.99 37.29 14.39
N GLN A 413 -14.84 36.27 15.24
CA GLN A 413 -14.00 36.34 16.46
C GLN A 413 -12.53 36.47 16.16
N LEU A 414 -12.02 35.70 15.19
CA LEU A 414 -10.58 35.57 14.87
C LEU A 414 -10.09 36.60 13.82
N GLY A 415 -11.02 37.24 13.09
CA GLY A 415 -10.72 38.26 12.12
C GLY A 415 -9.69 37.82 11.07
N ARG A 416 -8.62 38.60 10.90
CA ARG A 416 -7.55 38.34 9.90
C ARG A 416 -6.77 37.05 10.14
N ARG A 417 -6.77 36.52 11.37
CA ARG A 417 -6.03 35.29 11.72
C ARG A 417 -6.76 34.03 11.31
N PHE A 418 -8.06 34.11 11.00
CA PHE A 418 -8.93 32.96 10.76
C PHE A 418 -8.37 31.99 9.73
N PHE A 419 -8.08 32.43 8.51
CA PHE A 419 -7.67 31.54 7.43
C PHE A 419 -6.30 30.89 7.66
N CYS A 420 -5.35 31.63 8.22
CA CYS A 420 -4.04 31.08 8.56
C CYS A 420 -4.16 30.05 9.67
N LEU A 421 -4.96 30.35 10.72
CA LEU A 421 -5.19 29.42 11.81
C LEU A 421 -6.00 28.19 11.36
N GLN A 422 -7.02 28.39 10.52
CA GLN A 422 -7.80 27.29 9.95
C GLN A 422 -6.93 26.32 9.17
N LYS A 423 -6.01 26.83 8.36
CA LYS A 423 -5.02 25.99 7.65
C LYS A 423 -4.08 25.28 8.61
N ALA A 424 -3.55 25.99 9.61
CA ALA A 424 -2.64 25.39 10.58
C ALA A 424 -3.33 24.28 11.40
N VAL A 425 -4.58 24.47 11.81
CA VAL A 425 -5.39 23.44 12.49
C VAL A 425 -5.66 22.24 11.58
N HIS A 426 -5.95 22.49 10.29
CA HIS A 426 -6.13 21.42 9.30
C HIS A 426 -4.85 20.61 9.12
N ASP A 427 -3.72 21.27 8.96
CA ASP A 427 -2.42 20.63 8.80
C ASP A 427 -2.05 19.82 10.06
N LEU A 428 -2.30 20.38 11.25
CA LEU A 428 -2.08 19.69 12.53
C LEU A 428 -2.96 18.44 12.63
N ALA A 429 -4.26 18.55 12.36
CA ALA A 429 -5.21 17.42 12.41
C ALA A 429 -4.82 16.28 11.46
N ALA A 430 -4.31 16.63 10.27
CA ALA A 430 -3.84 15.65 9.29
C ALA A 430 -2.58 14.88 9.75
N HIS A 431 -1.80 15.45 10.68
CA HIS A 431 -0.58 14.84 11.23
C HIS A 431 -0.81 14.12 12.57
N VAL A 432 -2.04 14.13 13.12
CA VAL A 432 -2.37 13.37 14.33
C VAL A 432 -2.39 11.87 14.04
N VAL A 433 -1.38 11.17 14.49
CA VAL A 433 -1.25 9.73 14.31
C VAL A 433 -1.91 8.99 15.46
N ARG A 434 -3.04 8.33 15.18
CA ARG A 434 -3.83 7.52 16.13
C ARG A 434 -3.79 6.04 15.81
N ALA A 435 -3.46 5.72 14.56
CA ALA A 435 -3.52 4.35 14.06
C ALA A 435 -2.44 4.15 12.98
N SER A 436 -2.06 2.94 12.80
CA SER A 436 -1.17 2.51 11.72
C SER A 436 -1.91 2.29 10.39
N SER A 437 -2.92 3.12 10.07
CA SER A 437 -3.70 2.98 8.82
C SER A 437 -2.82 2.94 7.57
N VAL A 438 -1.67 3.60 7.60
CA VAL A 438 -0.65 3.53 6.56
C VAL A 438 -0.07 2.13 6.47
N ILE A 439 0.24 1.52 7.61
CA ILE A 439 0.72 0.13 7.68
C ILE A 439 -0.35 -0.84 7.20
N GLU A 440 -1.61 -0.65 7.60
CA GLU A 440 -2.72 -1.48 7.13
C GLU A 440 -2.90 -1.40 5.60
N ASN A 441 -2.78 -0.21 5.03
CA ASN A 441 -2.79 -0.02 3.58
C ASN A 441 -1.60 -0.73 2.92
N LEU A 442 -0.40 -0.60 3.49
CA LEU A 442 0.79 -1.30 3.03
C LEU A 442 0.60 -2.82 3.11
N ASN A 443 0.12 -3.34 4.24
CA ASN A 443 -0.17 -4.74 4.46
C ASN A 443 -1.21 -5.29 3.49
N SER A 444 -2.27 -4.52 3.21
CA SER A 444 -3.27 -4.88 2.19
C SER A 444 -2.63 -5.03 0.80
N ARG A 445 -1.71 -4.15 0.43
CA ARG A 445 -0.95 -4.26 -0.83
C ARG A 445 -0.01 -5.46 -0.81
N LEU A 446 0.70 -5.71 0.28
CA LEU A 446 1.61 -6.85 0.45
C LEU A 446 0.86 -8.18 0.39
N ARG A 447 -0.34 -8.27 0.96
CA ARG A 447 -1.19 -9.49 0.89
C ARG A 447 -1.47 -9.91 -0.55
N ASN A 448 -1.62 -8.98 -1.50
CA ASN A 448 -1.80 -9.31 -2.93
C ASN A 448 -0.56 -10.03 -3.49
N TYR A 449 0.64 -9.59 -3.15
CA TYR A 449 1.87 -10.27 -3.56
C TYR A 449 2.02 -11.63 -2.87
N PHE A 450 1.67 -11.74 -1.59
CA PHE A 450 1.81 -12.94 -0.78
C PHE A 450 0.81 -14.02 -1.17
N PHE A 451 -0.43 -13.62 -1.48
CA PHE A 451 -1.47 -14.55 -1.92
C PHE A 451 -1.10 -15.25 -3.24
N LEU A 452 -0.54 -14.52 -4.19
CA LEU A 452 -0.20 -15.03 -5.51
C LEU A 452 1.10 -15.85 -5.52
N ARG A 453 1.90 -15.82 -4.44
CA ARG A 453 3.20 -16.47 -4.37
C ARG A 453 3.37 -17.20 -3.04
N ARG A 454 3.35 -18.52 -3.09
CA ARG A 454 3.48 -19.36 -1.89
C ARG A 454 4.85 -19.25 -1.21
N GLN A 455 5.91 -18.92 -1.95
CA GLN A 455 7.26 -18.79 -1.41
C GLN A 455 7.90 -17.52 -1.97
N LEU A 456 7.96 -16.48 -1.14
CA LEU A 456 8.75 -15.29 -1.41
C LEU A 456 10.06 -15.41 -0.62
N GLY A 457 11.17 -15.43 -1.34
CA GLY A 457 12.49 -15.35 -0.70
C GLY A 457 12.74 -13.92 -0.17
N SER A 458 13.65 -13.80 0.79
CA SER A 458 14.08 -12.49 1.34
C SER A 458 14.56 -11.54 0.24
N ASP A 459 15.23 -12.04 -0.79
CA ASP A 459 15.67 -11.25 -1.95
C ASP A 459 14.51 -10.58 -2.69
N TYR A 460 13.38 -11.30 -2.87
CA TYR A 460 12.22 -10.69 -3.51
C TYR A 460 11.63 -9.55 -2.68
N LEU A 461 11.64 -9.66 -1.35
CA LEU A 461 11.17 -8.59 -0.46
C LEU A 461 12.02 -7.34 -0.57
N VAL A 462 13.33 -7.47 -0.79
CA VAL A 462 14.23 -6.32 -1.07
C VAL A 462 13.79 -5.57 -2.33
N LEU A 463 13.51 -6.30 -3.42
CA LEU A 463 13.04 -5.68 -4.66
C LEU A 463 11.65 -5.08 -4.50
N LEU A 464 10.77 -5.75 -3.77
CA LEU A 464 9.42 -5.27 -3.49
C LEU A 464 9.44 -3.99 -2.64
N GLN A 465 10.25 -3.94 -1.59
CA GLN A 465 10.46 -2.76 -0.76
C GLN A 465 10.95 -1.58 -1.61
N PHE A 466 11.97 -1.80 -2.44
CA PHE A 466 12.44 -0.80 -3.37
C PHE A 466 11.34 -0.29 -4.30
N PHE A 467 10.59 -1.19 -4.93
CA PHE A 467 9.51 -0.82 -5.85
C PHE A 467 8.41 -0.03 -5.16
N LEU A 468 7.97 -0.45 -3.96
CA LEU A 468 6.94 0.23 -3.20
C LEU A 468 7.36 1.65 -2.80
N ASN A 469 8.65 1.84 -2.49
CA ASN A 469 9.19 3.13 -2.07
C ASN A 469 9.43 4.11 -3.23
N HIS A 470 9.71 3.60 -4.45
CA HIS A 470 10.06 4.46 -5.59
C HIS A 470 8.99 4.52 -6.69
N ARG A 471 7.85 3.82 -6.50
CA ARG A 471 6.69 3.96 -7.37
C ARG A 471 5.88 5.18 -6.97
N ARG A 472 5.62 6.08 -7.92
CA ARG A 472 4.82 7.29 -7.70
C ARG A 472 3.34 6.96 -7.57
N PHE A 473 2.63 7.71 -6.74
CA PHE A 473 1.18 7.58 -6.58
C PHE A 473 0.47 8.17 -7.78
N LEU A 474 -0.31 7.37 -8.50
CA LEU A 474 -1.17 7.84 -9.59
C LEU A 474 -2.40 8.58 -9.06
N ARG A 475 -2.90 8.18 -7.89
CA ARG A 475 -4.05 8.76 -7.19
C ARG A 475 -3.80 8.71 -5.69
N SER A 476 -4.28 9.71 -4.98
CA SER A 476 -4.26 9.76 -3.52
C SER A 476 -5.37 10.69 -3.03
N GLU A 477 -5.95 10.39 -1.88
CA GLU A 477 -6.85 11.31 -1.17
C GLU A 477 -6.11 12.58 -0.71
N HIS A 478 -4.79 12.47 -0.52
CA HIS A 478 -3.91 13.59 -0.22
C HIS A 478 -3.28 14.12 -1.51
N ALA A 479 -3.73 15.29 -1.98
CA ALA A 479 -3.25 15.89 -3.24
C ALA A 479 -1.72 16.03 -3.31
N GLN A 480 -1.07 16.30 -2.17
CA GLN A 480 0.39 16.44 -2.07
C GLN A 480 1.17 15.15 -2.36
N ARG A 481 0.52 13.98 -2.36
CA ARG A 481 1.14 12.68 -2.66
C ARG A 481 1.06 12.30 -4.13
N VAL A 482 0.14 12.93 -4.90
CA VAL A 482 -0.03 12.62 -6.33
C VAL A 482 1.26 12.92 -7.08
N ASP A 483 1.67 12.03 -7.97
CA ASP A 483 2.91 12.07 -8.76
C ASP A 483 4.22 12.07 -7.95
N LYS A 484 4.15 11.83 -6.64
CA LYS A 484 5.31 11.61 -5.79
C LYS A 484 5.40 10.15 -5.34
N SER A 485 6.60 9.70 -5.06
CA SER A 485 6.86 8.40 -4.44
C SER A 485 7.00 8.53 -2.92
N PRO A 486 6.87 7.44 -2.14
CA PRO A 486 7.21 7.46 -0.72
C PRO A 486 8.62 7.95 -0.42
N ALA A 487 9.60 7.61 -1.24
CA ALA A 487 10.98 8.08 -1.09
C ALA A 487 11.11 9.60 -1.33
N GLU A 488 10.43 10.14 -2.34
CA GLU A 488 10.37 11.59 -2.59
C GLU A 488 9.65 12.34 -1.47
N LEU A 489 8.61 11.75 -0.87
CA LEU A 489 7.91 12.33 0.27
C LEU A 489 8.77 12.33 1.53
N LEU A 490 9.55 11.26 1.78
CA LEU A 490 10.43 11.15 2.93
C LEU A 490 11.59 12.14 2.87
N THR A 491 12.23 12.25 1.71
CA THR A 491 13.49 13.01 1.55
C THR A 491 13.29 14.44 1.09
N GLY A 492 12.13 14.77 0.52
CA GLY A 492 11.89 16.03 -0.19
C GLY A 492 12.59 16.12 -1.56
N ASN A 493 13.40 15.13 -1.94
CA ASN A 493 14.17 15.12 -3.17
C ASN A 493 13.51 14.24 -4.23
N THR A 494 13.53 14.68 -5.48
CA THR A 494 13.06 13.90 -6.63
C THR A 494 14.09 12.86 -7.04
N HIS A 495 13.63 11.75 -7.59
CA HIS A 495 14.47 10.68 -8.13
C HIS A 495 14.00 10.25 -9.53
N PRO A 496 14.87 9.61 -10.34
CA PRO A 496 14.47 9.02 -11.62
C PRO A 496 13.37 7.96 -11.43
N HIS A 497 12.73 7.57 -12.52
CA HIS A 497 11.76 6.49 -12.46
C HIS A 497 12.42 5.20 -11.93
N TRP A 498 11.68 4.38 -11.16
CA TRP A 498 12.21 3.17 -10.53
C TRP A 498 12.89 2.19 -11.50
N LEU A 499 12.44 2.09 -12.76
CA LEU A 499 13.14 1.31 -13.81
C LEU A 499 14.49 1.93 -14.19
N GLU A 500 14.58 3.24 -14.25
CA GLU A 500 15.83 3.96 -14.57
C GLU A 500 16.86 3.81 -13.46
N MET A 501 16.40 3.83 -12.20
CA MET A 501 17.26 3.52 -11.05
C MET A 501 17.81 2.09 -11.10
N LEU A 502 17.06 1.14 -11.66
CA LEU A 502 17.53 -0.23 -11.94
C LEU A 502 18.36 -0.33 -13.24
N GLY A 503 18.68 0.80 -13.89
CA GLY A 503 19.53 0.87 -15.09
C GLY A 503 18.81 0.51 -16.38
N TYR A 504 17.50 0.72 -16.46
CA TYR A 504 16.70 0.53 -17.66
C TYR A 504 16.25 1.88 -18.24
N ARG A 505 16.17 1.98 -19.56
CA ARG A 505 15.53 3.12 -20.23
C ARG A 505 14.05 2.88 -20.38
N ARG A 506 13.23 3.85 -20.04
CA ARG A 506 11.80 3.80 -20.35
C ARG A 506 11.56 3.99 -21.84
N PHE A 507 10.55 3.33 -22.37
CA PHE A 507 10.00 3.69 -23.67
C PHE A 507 9.29 5.05 -23.52
N SER A 508 9.64 6.01 -24.35
CA SER A 508 8.93 7.29 -24.51
C SER A 508 8.49 7.40 -25.95
N GLN A 509 7.22 7.72 -26.17
CA GLN A 509 6.77 8.25 -27.46
C GLN A 509 7.38 9.65 -27.59
N ASN A 510 8.25 9.85 -28.58
CA ASN A 510 8.72 11.18 -28.97
C ASN A 510 7.66 11.86 -29.80
#